data_e54d492af44ecb86f7a3c769a1a7893d
#
_entry.id   e54d492af44ecb86f7a3c769a1a7893d
#
_cell.length_a   1.000
_cell.length_b   1.000
_cell.length_c   1.000
_cell.angle_alpha   90.00
_cell.angle_beta   90.00
_cell.angle_gamma   90.00
#
_symmetry.space_group_name_H-M   'P 1'
#
loop_
_entity.id
_entity.type
_entity.pdbx_description
1 polymer ?
#
loop_
_entity_poly.entity_id
_entity_poly.type
_entity_poly.pdbx_seq_one_letter_code
_entity_poly.pdbx_strand_id
1 'polypeptide(L)'
;MKTPYWSFLLMLLPSMAYTQNTEKENEFTMSMQIRPRAEYRNGALTPRDEGVAPTSFINNRARLSMDYKRSDLELKMSAQHVGVWGQDPQIEKNGRFMLNEAWAKLNFGEGFFAQLGRQSLIYDDERILGGLDWNVAGRYHDALKLGYANKNNEVHLILAFNQNNDNKPSGAVAKPFMAHHNA
;
A
#
# COMPACT_ATOMS: atom_id res chain seq x y z
N MET A 1 -2.39 73.24 17.41
CA MET A 1 -2.02 72.17 16.48
C MET A 1 -1.50 71.05 17.33
N LYS A 2 -2.24 69.91 17.37
CA LYS A 2 -1.88 68.74 18.18
C LYS A 2 -1.39 67.67 17.19
N THR A 3 -0.15 67.21 17.34
CA THR A 3 0.46 66.09 16.59
C THR A 3 0.08 64.77 17.24
N PRO A 4 -0.39 63.75 16.49
CA PRO A 4 -0.64 62.41 17.07
C PRO A 4 0.64 61.60 17.06
N TYR A 5 1.01 61.06 18.23
CA TYR A 5 2.07 60.05 18.38
C TYR A 5 1.57 58.69 17.93
N TRP A 6 2.12 58.15 16.88
CA TRP A 6 1.93 56.77 16.46
C TRP A 6 2.93 55.88 17.23
N SER A 7 2.41 55.18 18.24
CA SER A 7 3.18 54.19 18.95
C SER A 7 3.29 52.91 18.09
N PHE A 8 4.46 52.67 17.53
CA PHE A 8 4.80 51.37 16.91
C PHE A 8 4.96 50.33 18.02
N LEU A 9 3.95 49.46 18.18
CA LEU A 9 4.05 48.28 19.03
C LEU A 9 4.83 47.17 18.28
N LEU A 10 6.11 47.06 18.58
CA LEU A 10 6.97 46.00 18.06
C LEU A 10 6.61 44.67 18.76
N MET A 11 5.81 43.82 18.11
CA MET A 11 5.56 42.45 18.58
C MET A 11 6.83 41.60 18.46
N LEU A 12 7.50 41.37 19.58
CA LEU A 12 8.53 40.34 19.72
C LEU A 12 7.85 38.98 19.68
N LEU A 13 7.91 38.32 18.52
CA LEU A 13 7.59 36.90 18.39
C LEU A 13 8.71 36.09 19.07
N PRO A 14 8.41 35.24 20.07
CA PRO A 14 9.41 34.32 20.59
C PRO A 14 9.76 33.31 19.50
N SER A 15 10.99 33.33 19.01
CA SER A 15 11.55 32.27 18.18
C SER A 15 11.66 31.03 19.05
N MET A 16 10.73 30.08 18.89
CA MET A 16 10.88 28.73 19.44
C MET A 16 12.03 28.05 18.71
N ALA A 17 13.18 28.04 19.35
CA ALA A 17 14.30 27.21 18.93
C ALA A 17 13.91 25.74 19.19
N TYR A 18 13.53 25.03 18.14
CA TYR A 18 13.42 23.57 18.20
C TYR A 18 14.84 23.03 18.32
N THR A 19 15.16 22.54 19.51
CA THR A 19 16.38 21.75 19.72
C THR A 19 16.21 20.44 18.96
N GLN A 20 16.93 20.25 17.87
CA GLN A 20 17.03 18.97 17.18
C GLN A 20 17.83 18.02 18.09
N ASN A 21 17.13 17.20 18.84
CA ASN A 21 17.73 16.04 19.47
C ASN A 21 18.08 15.03 18.37
N THR A 22 19.33 14.72 18.20
CA THR A 22 19.89 13.69 17.31
C THR A 22 19.72 12.27 17.89
N GLU A 23 18.63 11.99 18.60
CA GLU A 23 18.20 10.63 18.82
C GLU A 23 17.66 10.08 17.50
N LYS A 24 17.95 8.80 17.21
CA LYS A 24 17.44 8.09 16.00
C LYS A 24 15.94 8.30 15.92
N GLU A 25 15.53 9.30 15.14
CA GLU A 25 14.14 9.73 15.07
C GLU A 25 13.28 8.59 14.51
N ASN A 26 12.18 8.32 15.21
CA ASN A 26 11.12 7.49 14.67
C ASN A 26 10.49 8.25 13.51
N GLU A 27 10.47 7.64 12.35
CA GLU A 27 9.89 8.23 11.15
C GLU A 27 8.46 7.69 10.96
N PHE A 28 7.50 8.58 10.85
CA PHE A 28 6.14 8.24 10.45
C PHE A 28 5.76 9.01 9.20
N THR A 29 5.39 8.27 8.15
CA THR A 29 4.97 8.84 6.87
C THR A 29 3.55 8.38 6.55
N MET A 30 2.74 9.31 6.08
CA MET A 30 1.42 9.03 5.55
C MET A 30 1.32 9.56 4.12
N SER A 31 0.81 8.75 3.21
CA SER A 31 0.64 9.12 1.81
C SER A 31 -0.70 8.68 1.27
N MET A 32 -1.23 9.45 0.33
CA MET A 32 -2.48 9.15 -0.36
C MET A 32 -2.26 9.13 -1.86
N GLN A 33 -2.84 8.16 -2.54
CA GLN A 33 -2.85 8.07 -3.98
C GLN A 33 -4.30 8.03 -4.50
N ILE A 34 -4.62 8.90 -5.45
CA ILE A 34 -5.85 8.85 -6.23
C ILE A 34 -5.45 8.67 -7.68
N ARG A 35 -5.90 7.57 -8.30
CA ARG A 35 -5.49 7.21 -9.67
C ARG A 35 -6.70 6.81 -10.52
N PRO A 36 -7.41 7.77 -11.11
CA PRO A 36 -8.38 7.49 -12.16
C PRO A 36 -7.64 7.11 -13.44
N ARG A 37 -8.19 6.15 -14.20
CA ARG A 37 -7.67 5.72 -15.50
C ARG A 37 -8.81 5.43 -16.46
N ALA A 38 -8.94 6.24 -17.49
CA ALA A 38 -9.86 6.01 -18.57
C ALA A 38 -9.32 4.90 -19.50
N GLU A 39 -10.17 3.94 -19.82
CA GLU A 39 -9.86 2.84 -20.72
C GLU A 39 -10.90 2.72 -21.81
N TYR A 40 -10.43 2.45 -23.03
CA TYR A 40 -11.24 2.00 -24.14
C TYR A 40 -10.75 0.60 -24.56
N ARG A 41 -11.63 -0.38 -24.50
CA ARG A 41 -11.32 -1.77 -24.85
C ARG A 41 -12.12 -2.24 -26.03
N ASN A 42 -11.40 -2.64 -27.09
CA ASN A 42 -11.93 -3.27 -28.27
C ASN A 42 -11.37 -4.71 -28.38
N GLY A 43 -11.83 -5.58 -27.47
CA GLY A 43 -11.24 -6.87 -27.17
C GLY A 43 -10.40 -6.80 -25.89
N ALA A 44 -9.73 -7.88 -25.52
CA ALA A 44 -8.84 -7.99 -24.37
C ALA A 44 -7.61 -8.87 -24.69
N LEU A 45 -7.47 -10.02 -24.05
CA LEU A 45 -6.43 -11.01 -24.40
C LEU A 45 -6.75 -11.73 -25.72
N THR A 46 -8.02 -11.73 -26.14
CA THR A 46 -8.50 -12.24 -27.42
C THR A 46 -9.13 -11.11 -28.23
N PRO A 47 -9.17 -11.23 -29.56
CA PRO A 47 -9.96 -10.32 -30.37
C PRO A 47 -11.42 -10.26 -29.90
N ARG A 48 -12.06 -9.12 -30.13
CA ARG A 48 -13.47 -8.93 -29.82
C ARG A 48 -14.34 -9.80 -30.72
N ASP A 49 -15.33 -10.48 -30.12
CA ASP A 49 -16.31 -11.26 -30.88
C ASP A 49 -17.18 -10.37 -31.76
N GLU A 50 -17.67 -10.91 -32.89
CA GLU A 50 -18.62 -10.21 -33.76
C GLU A 50 -19.90 -9.85 -33.01
N GLY A 51 -20.38 -8.64 -33.21
CA GLY A 51 -21.61 -8.12 -32.59
C GLY A 51 -21.43 -7.59 -31.15
N VAL A 52 -20.30 -7.79 -30.52
CA VAL A 52 -20.02 -7.21 -29.19
C VAL A 52 -19.50 -5.78 -29.35
N ALA A 53 -20.08 -4.79 -28.68
CA ALA A 53 -19.63 -3.41 -28.72
C ALA A 53 -18.32 -3.21 -27.92
N PRO A 54 -17.45 -2.28 -28.34
CA PRO A 54 -16.33 -1.85 -27.52
C PRO A 54 -16.82 -1.22 -26.22
N THR A 55 -16.00 -1.32 -25.17
CA THR A 55 -16.34 -0.81 -23.84
C THR A 55 -15.45 0.35 -23.44
N SER A 56 -16.03 1.43 -22.93
CA SER A 56 -15.33 2.57 -22.33
C SER A 56 -15.68 2.66 -20.86
N PHE A 57 -14.69 2.84 -20.00
CA PHE A 57 -14.91 2.98 -18.57
C PHE A 57 -13.75 3.71 -17.90
N ILE A 58 -13.96 4.19 -16.68
CA ILE A 58 -12.92 4.81 -15.87
C ILE A 58 -12.71 3.94 -14.63
N ASN A 59 -11.55 3.30 -14.56
CA ASN A 59 -11.06 2.66 -13.33
C ASN A 59 -10.61 3.72 -12.35
N ASN A 60 -10.80 3.48 -11.06
CA ASN A 60 -10.26 4.33 -10.02
C ASN A 60 -9.63 3.50 -8.91
N ARG A 61 -8.47 3.96 -8.41
CA ARG A 61 -7.87 3.50 -7.17
C ARG A 61 -7.66 4.69 -6.24
N ALA A 62 -8.22 4.60 -5.04
CA ALA A 62 -7.89 5.48 -3.93
C ALA A 62 -7.17 4.63 -2.87
N ARG A 63 -5.92 4.97 -2.53
CA ARG A 63 -5.07 4.23 -1.59
C ARG A 63 -4.52 5.18 -0.54
N LEU A 64 -4.63 4.78 0.72
CA LEU A 64 -3.98 5.41 1.86
C LEU A 64 -2.90 4.48 2.37
N SER A 65 -1.69 4.99 2.54
CA SER A 65 -0.55 4.25 3.08
C SER A 65 0.02 4.96 4.29
N MET A 66 0.39 4.18 5.29
CA MET A 66 1.05 4.62 6.52
C MET A 66 2.29 3.75 6.71
N ASP A 67 3.43 4.39 6.86
CA ASP A 67 4.71 3.77 7.07
C ASP A 67 5.28 4.29 8.39
N TYR A 68 5.76 3.38 9.25
CA TYR A 68 6.48 3.71 10.47
C TYR A 68 7.81 3.00 10.46
N LYS A 69 8.87 3.73 10.78
CA LYS A 69 10.22 3.21 10.79
C LYS A 69 10.96 3.64 12.05
N ARG A 70 11.59 2.66 12.68
CA ARG A 70 12.51 2.80 13.80
C ARG A 70 13.75 1.95 13.50
N SER A 71 14.79 2.08 14.28
CA SER A 71 16.07 1.36 14.03
C SER A 71 15.93 -0.16 13.89
N ASP A 72 15.02 -0.77 14.64
CA ASP A 72 14.81 -2.22 14.75
C ASP A 72 13.45 -2.68 14.20
N LEU A 73 12.54 -1.75 13.92
CA LEU A 73 11.17 -2.04 13.52
C LEU A 73 10.73 -1.17 12.35
N GLU A 74 10.17 -1.81 11.32
CA GLU A 74 9.45 -1.14 10.24
C GLU A 74 8.01 -1.70 10.19
N LEU A 75 7.03 -0.81 10.09
CA LEU A 75 5.61 -1.18 9.93
C LEU A 75 5.08 -0.51 8.68
N LYS A 76 4.27 -1.22 7.94
CA LYS A 76 3.51 -0.67 6.83
C LYS A 76 2.06 -1.11 6.89
N MET A 77 1.16 -0.16 6.66
CA MET A 77 -0.25 -0.42 6.44
C MET A 77 -0.72 0.37 5.22
N SER A 78 -1.39 -0.29 4.29
CA SER A 78 -1.92 0.33 3.09
C SER A 78 -3.29 -0.25 2.79
N ALA A 79 -4.29 0.62 2.80
CA ALA A 79 -5.67 0.28 2.49
C ALA A 79 -6.11 1.00 1.21
N GLN A 80 -6.94 0.33 0.40
CA GLN A 80 -7.38 0.91 -0.87
C GLN A 80 -8.83 0.57 -1.18
N HIS A 81 -9.46 1.49 -1.91
CA HIS A 81 -10.68 1.25 -2.65
C HIS A 81 -10.36 1.20 -4.14
N VAL A 82 -10.85 0.17 -4.82
CA VAL A 82 -10.74 0.02 -6.27
C VAL A 82 -12.12 -0.18 -6.86
N GLY A 83 -12.39 0.45 -8.00
CA GLY A 83 -13.71 0.37 -8.62
C GLY A 83 -13.74 0.99 -10.01
N VAL A 84 -14.91 0.95 -10.62
CA VAL A 84 -15.21 1.63 -11.89
C VAL A 84 -16.26 2.70 -11.62
N TRP A 85 -16.07 3.88 -12.14
CA TRP A 85 -17.00 4.98 -11.96
C TRP A 85 -18.40 4.60 -12.46
N GLY A 86 -19.41 4.87 -11.64
CA GLY A 86 -20.80 4.57 -11.95
C GLY A 86 -21.22 3.11 -11.71
N GLN A 87 -20.30 2.22 -11.33
CA GLN A 87 -20.61 0.82 -10.99
C GLN A 87 -20.82 0.55 -9.49
N ASP A 88 -20.66 1.57 -8.66
CA ASP A 88 -20.87 1.50 -7.23
C ASP A 88 -22.14 2.29 -6.84
N PRO A 89 -23.35 1.74 -7.02
CA PRO A 89 -24.55 2.41 -6.57
C PRO A 89 -24.53 2.51 -5.04
N GLN A 90 -25.20 3.52 -4.48
CA GLN A 90 -25.22 3.82 -3.04
C GLN A 90 -25.70 2.65 -2.17
N ILE A 91 -26.36 1.66 -2.76
CA ILE A 91 -26.96 0.49 -2.09
C ILE A 91 -26.18 -0.80 -2.37
N GLU A 92 -25.07 -0.77 -3.06
CA GLU A 92 -24.29 -1.98 -3.32
C GLU A 92 -23.59 -2.46 -2.04
N LYS A 93 -23.77 -3.76 -1.74
CA LYS A 93 -23.18 -4.40 -0.54
C LYS A 93 -21.79 -4.99 -0.80
N ASN A 94 -21.30 -4.97 -2.02
CA ASN A 94 -20.00 -5.52 -2.38
C ASN A 94 -18.91 -4.51 -2.03
N GLY A 95 -18.35 -4.66 -0.85
CA GLY A 95 -17.23 -3.82 -0.41
C GLY A 95 -16.02 -4.03 -1.30
N ARG A 96 -15.60 -2.99 -2.01
CA ARG A 96 -14.37 -2.93 -2.83
C ARG A 96 -13.20 -2.36 -2.07
N PHE A 97 -13.38 -2.14 -0.78
CA PHE A 97 -12.32 -1.74 0.12
C PHE A 97 -11.49 -2.97 0.51
N MET A 98 -10.17 -2.86 0.39
CA MET A 98 -9.26 -3.96 0.69
C MET A 98 -7.97 -3.46 1.34
N LEU A 99 -7.39 -4.32 2.16
CA LEU A 99 -6.04 -4.12 2.66
C LEU A 99 -5.05 -4.55 1.59
N ASN A 100 -4.25 -3.60 1.10
CA ASN A 100 -3.25 -3.86 0.06
C ASN A 100 -1.95 -4.38 0.67
N GLU A 101 -1.46 -3.73 1.72
CA GLU A 101 -0.31 -4.17 2.51
C GLU A 101 -0.59 -4.01 4.00
N ALA A 102 -0.10 -4.92 4.81
CA ALA A 102 -0.09 -4.83 6.28
C ALA A 102 0.97 -5.78 6.80
N TRP A 103 2.15 -5.26 7.10
CA TRP A 103 3.27 -6.06 7.54
C TRP A 103 4.12 -5.36 8.60
N ALA A 104 4.84 -6.17 9.36
CA ALA A 104 5.87 -5.74 10.29
C ALA A 104 7.20 -6.39 9.90
N LYS A 105 8.29 -5.61 9.94
CA LYS A 105 9.67 -6.09 9.74
C LYS A 105 10.48 -5.78 10.98
N LEU A 106 11.11 -6.81 11.53
CA LEU A 106 12.06 -6.73 12.63
C LEU A 106 13.48 -6.93 12.12
N ASN A 107 14.37 -6.03 12.48
CA ASN A 107 15.79 -6.11 12.17
C ASN A 107 16.54 -6.59 13.40
N PHE A 108 17.25 -7.72 13.28
CA PHE A 108 17.96 -8.38 14.41
C PHE A 108 19.42 -7.96 14.52
N GLY A 109 19.87 -7.03 13.70
CA GLY A 109 21.29 -6.66 13.58
C GLY A 109 22.05 -7.53 12.57
N GLU A 110 23.29 -7.13 12.28
CA GLU A 110 24.19 -7.84 11.35
C GLU A 110 23.59 -8.16 9.96
N GLY A 111 22.56 -7.43 9.57
CA GLY A 111 21.88 -7.61 8.30
C GLY A 111 20.73 -8.62 8.28
N PHE A 112 20.46 -9.31 9.41
CA PHE A 112 19.33 -10.25 9.51
C PHE A 112 18.02 -9.54 9.81
N PHE A 113 16.94 -10.00 9.16
CA PHE A 113 15.59 -9.51 9.41
C PHE A 113 14.52 -10.58 9.20
N ALA A 114 13.34 -10.34 9.78
CA ALA A 114 12.11 -11.06 9.50
C ALA A 114 10.99 -10.08 9.20
N GLN A 115 10.23 -10.32 8.13
CA GLN A 115 9.07 -9.52 7.74
C GLN A 115 7.86 -10.43 7.61
N LEU A 116 6.80 -10.13 8.35
CA LEU A 116 5.58 -10.95 8.40
C LEU A 116 4.37 -10.09 8.04
N GLY A 117 3.48 -10.63 7.23
CA GLY A 117 2.18 -10.06 6.91
C GLY A 117 1.95 -9.94 5.42
N ARG A 118 0.91 -9.16 5.07
CA ARG A 118 0.56 -8.89 3.68
C ARG A 118 1.52 -7.89 3.08
N GLN A 119 2.23 -8.30 2.06
CA GLN A 119 3.33 -7.54 1.47
C GLN A 119 3.41 -7.72 -0.04
N SER A 120 3.87 -6.70 -0.74
CA SER A 120 4.29 -6.82 -2.13
C SER A 120 5.67 -7.48 -2.17
N LEU A 121 5.82 -8.48 -3.02
CA LEU A 121 7.10 -9.11 -3.32
C LEU A 121 7.57 -8.61 -4.67
N ILE A 122 8.55 -7.72 -4.66
CA ILE A 122 9.06 -7.06 -5.87
C ILE A 122 10.53 -7.41 -5.99
N TYR A 123 10.89 -8.06 -7.10
CA TYR A 123 12.25 -8.49 -7.37
C TYR A 123 12.60 -8.22 -8.83
N ASP A 124 13.82 -7.77 -9.04
CA ASP A 124 14.41 -7.53 -10.36
C ASP A 124 13.48 -6.69 -11.28
N ASP A 125 13.19 -7.20 -12.46
CA ASP A 125 12.31 -6.60 -13.46
C ASP A 125 10.85 -7.04 -13.37
N GLU A 126 10.44 -7.59 -12.22
CA GLU A 126 9.07 -8.02 -11.90
C GLU A 126 8.49 -9.13 -12.80
N ARG A 127 9.31 -9.89 -13.51
CA ARG A 127 8.82 -10.97 -14.39
C ARG A 127 8.24 -12.15 -13.63
N ILE A 128 8.81 -12.49 -12.48
CA ILE A 128 8.38 -13.63 -11.65
C ILE A 128 7.58 -13.12 -10.46
N LEU A 129 8.19 -12.24 -9.65
CA LEU A 129 7.58 -11.62 -8.49
C LEU A 129 7.53 -10.11 -8.72
N GLY A 130 6.34 -9.53 -8.65
CA GLY A 130 6.15 -8.11 -8.89
C GLY A 130 4.87 -7.58 -8.28
N GLY A 131 4.82 -6.26 -8.07
CA GLY A 131 3.71 -5.54 -7.46
C GLY A 131 2.50 -5.36 -8.36
N LEU A 132 2.63 -5.60 -9.66
CA LEU A 132 1.58 -5.39 -10.67
C LEU A 132 0.92 -4.01 -10.54
N ASP A 133 1.71 -2.95 -10.34
CA ASP A 133 1.12 -1.63 -10.06
C ASP A 133 0.33 -1.06 -11.25
N TRP A 134 0.56 -1.53 -12.45
CA TRP A 134 -0.25 -1.22 -13.63
C TRP A 134 -1.70 -1.71 -13.52
N ASN A 135 -1.95 -2.80 -12.75
CA ASN A 135 -3.29 -3.28 -12.43
C ASN A 135 -3.93 -2.35 -11.39
N VAL A 136 -5.25 -2.19 -11.43
CA VAL A 136 -5.96 -1.30 -10.51
C VAL A 136 -5.85 -1.76 -9.06
N ALA A 137 -5.84 -3.06 -8.80
CA ALA A 137 -5.74 -3.64 -7.45
C ALA A 137 -4.29 -3.80 -6.96
N GLY A 138 -3.33 -4.02 -7.88
CA GLY A 138 -1.98 -4.44 -7.53
C GLY A 138 -1.92 -5.93 -7.15
N ARG A 139 -0.74 -6.38 -6.68
CA ARG A 139 -0.49 -7.75 -6.21
C ARG A 139 0.16 -7.72 -4.84
N TYR A 140 -0.25 -8.65 -3.98
CA TYR A 140 0.32 -8.84 -2.64
C TYR A 140 0.32 -10.33 -2.27
N HIS A 141 1.11 -10.65 -1.23
CA HIS A 141 1.24 -12.00 -0.69
C HIS A 141 1.16 -11.95 0.83
N ASP A 142 0.44 -12.89 1.44
CA ASP A 142 0.46 -13.11 2.88
C ASP A 142 1.60 -14.09 3.18
N ALA A 143 2.72 -13.58 3.69
CA ALA A 143 3.97 -14.33 3.77
C ALA A 143 4.83 -13.94 4.97
N LEU A 144 5.70 -14.88 5.38
CA LEU A 144 6.87 -14.64 6.18
C LEU A 144 8.09 -14.57 5.26
N LYS A 145 8.80 -13.46 5.27
CA LYS A 145 10.08 -13.29 4.59
C LYS A 145 11.20 -13.18 5.62
N LEU A 146 12.12 -14.13 5.60
CA LEU A 146 13.37 -14.09 6.35
C LEU A 146 14.47 -13.63 5.40
N GLY A 147 15.32 -12.73 5.84
CA GLY A 147 16.34 -12.19 5.00
C GLY A 147 17.66 -11.91 5.71
N TYR A 148 18.70 -11.94 4.90
CA TYR A 148 20.02 -11.43 5.24
C TYR A 148 20.46 -10.49 4.13
N ALA A 149 20.91 -9.30 4.49
CA ALA A 149 21.42 -8.31 3.54
C ALA A 149 22.71 -7.68 4.07
N ASN A 150 23.73 -7.62 3.22
CA ASN A 150 24.94 -6.87 3.45
C ASN A 150 25.26 -6.00 2.21
N LYS A 151 26.44 -5.36 2.19
CA LYS A 151 26.79 -4.46 1.08
C LYS A 151 26.81 -5.11 -0.30
N ASN A 152 27.05 -6.42 -0.40
CA ASN A 152 27.31 -7.12 -1.66
C ASN A 152 26.33 -8.26 -1.92
N ASN A 153 25.62 -8.75 -0.90
CA ASN A 153 24.76 -9.92 -1.02
C ASN A 153 23.43 -9.68 -0.31
N GLU A 154 22.38 -10.19 -0.92
CA GLU A 154 21.04 -10.23 -0.37
C GLU A 154 20.47 -11.64 -0.59
N VAL A 155 19.95 -12.25 0.47
CA VAL A 155 19.35 -13.59 0.43
C VAL A 155 18.02 -13.55 1.16
N HIS A 156 16.97 -14.03 0.51
CA HIS A 156 15.63 -14.11 1.09
C HIS A 156 15.08 -15.54 1.05
N LEU A 157 14.48 -15.95 2.15
CA LEU A 157 13.61 -17.13 2.24
C LEU A 157 12.17 -16.63 2.45
N ILE A 158 11.29 -16.99 1.52
CA ILE A 158 9.88 -16.60 1.54
C ILE A 158 9.03 -17.83 1.79
N LEU A 159 8.23 -17.78 2.83
CA LEU A 159 7.31 -18.84 3.24
C LEU A 159 5.89 -18.29 3.19
N ALA A 160 5.02 -18.94 2.41
CA ALA A 160 3.60 -18.60 2.32
C ALA A 160 2.76 -19.85 2.52
N PHE A 161 1.66 -19.71 3.25
CA PHE A 161 0.69 -20.76 3.45
C PHE A 161 -0.66 -20.33 2.92
N ASN A 162 -1.01 -20.80 1.72
CA ASN A 162 -2.26 -20.48 1.07
C ASN A 162 -3.28 -21.60 1.32
N GLN A 163 -4.41 -21.26 1.95
CA GLN A 163 -5.46 -22.24 2.21
C GLN A 163 -6.43 -22.31 1.03
N ASN A 164 -6.75 -23.53 0.60
CA ASN A 164 -7.82 -23.76 -0.34
C ASN A 164 -9.20 -23.53 0.30
N ASN A 165 -10.17 -23.09 -0.50
CA ASN A 165 -11.54 -22.90 -0.06
C ASN A 165 -12.18 -24.15 0.54
N ASP A 166 -11.74 -25.32 0.09
CA ASP A 166 -12.28 -26.62 0.48
C ASP A 166 -11.83 -27.08 1.88
N ASN A 167 -10.76 -26.50 2.40
CA ASN A 167 -10.17 -26.85 3.70
C ASN A 167 -10.53 -25.86 4.82
N LYS A 168 -11.70 -25.22 4.72
CA LYS A 168 -12.15 -24.30 5.79
C LYS A 168 -12.55 -25.10 7.01
N PRO A 169 -12.07 -24.72 8.22
CA PRO A 169 -12.61 -25.30 9.45
C PRO A 169 -14.11 -25.04 9.50
N SER A 170 -14.89 -26.08 9.75
CA SER A 170 -16.32 -25.94 9.97
C SER A 170 -16.55 -25.02 11.17
N GLY A 171 -17.26 -23.90 10.96
CA GLY A 171 -17.52 -22.89 11.98
C GLY A 171 -16.61 -21.65 11.97
N ALA A 172 -15.66 -21.53 11.06
CA ALA A 172 -14.91 -20.30 10.89
C ALA A 172 -15.79 -19.17 10.36
N VAL A 173 -16.01 -18.16 11.17
CA VAL A 173 -16.84 -16.97 10.84
C VAL A 173 -16.16 -16.09 9.80
N ALA A 174 -14.85 -16.14 9.68
CA ALA A 174 -14.10 -15.39 8.68
C ALA A 174 -13.85 -16.25 7.45
N LYS A 175 -14.35 -15.83 6.30
CA LYS A 175 -13.85 -16.36 5.02
C LYS A 175 -12.35 -16.03 4.96
N PRO A 176 -11.44 -17.02 4.86
CA PRO A 176 -10.04 -16.72 4.68
C PRO A 176 -9.92 -15.87 3.43
N PHE A 177 -9.21 -14.77 3.56
CA PHE A 177 -8.97 -13.88 2.44
C PHE A 177 -8.08 -14.64 1.45
N MET A 178 -8.63 -15.01 0.32
CA MET A 178 -7.86 -15.69 -0.70
C MET A 178 -6.90 -14.69 -1.32
N ALA A 179 -5.62 -14.86 -1.08
CA ALA A 179 -4.63 -14.34 -1.99
C ALA A 179 -4.86 -15.05 -3.32
N HIS A 180 -5.44 -14.36 -4.29
CA HIS A 180 -5.58 -14.92 -5.61
C HIS A 180 -4.18 -15.01 -6.22
N HIS A 181 -3.64 -16.22 -6.21
CA HIS A 181 -2.62 -16.57 -7.16
C HIS A 181 -3.30 -16.76 -8.49
N ASN A 182 -3.36 -15.73 -9.25
CA ASN A 182 -3.47 -15.92 -10.68
C ASN A 182 -2.04 -16.21 -11.16
N ALA A 183 -1.75 -17.48 -11.33
CA ALA A 183 -0.61 -17.91 -12.11
C ALA A 183 -0.70 -17.34 -13.52
#